data_7c3b63629ecf4e4579acc8f45c6461db
#
_entry.id   7c3b63629ecf4e4579acc8f45c6461db
#
_cell.length_a   1.000
_cell.length_b   1.000
_cell.length_c   1.000
_cell.angle_alpha   90.00
_cell.angle_beta   90.00
_cell.angle_gamma   90.00
#
_symmetry.space_group_name_H-M   'P 1'
#
loop_
_entity.id
_entity.type
_entity.pdbx_description
1 polymer ?
#
loop_
_entity_poly.entity_id
_entity_poly.type
_entity_poly.pdbx_seq_one_letter_code
_entity_poly.pdbx_strand_id
1 'polypeptide(L)'
;MLRHHIQLSFHRLFAFCVSRRYFMFKRGLNMTETRESTTAKLCSFARAYHSNTGRQKIFDDYLAYDLMGKEEYEEIGQLIENDFESEQLSINYSFSSKRIIEKLNRYIAPIPLSRIAFAENKLLEFAQKHGKCQYVVCGAGMDTFAFRNGNPDIHVFELDHPNTGRYKRERVKQLEWNIPDNLTFVPIDFSTDNMTQALLDAGFQPDVPSFFAILGVSYYLTLPVFAQTIGEISGLCTADSQIVFDYPDETTLSGSGAERVHTLAEITEKLGEKMMHGYSFREISETLERYSYEIEDHETPQMIERQYFENRTDGITAFENIHFILADRRESA
;
A
#
# COMPACT_ATOMS: atom_id res chain seq x y z
N MET A 1 -15.90 5.19 35.39
CA MET A 1 -16.89 4.83 34.35
C MET A 1 -16.74 5.62 33.05
N LEU A 2 -16.22 6.86 33.01
CA LEU A 2 -16.04 7.62 31.76
C LEU A 2 -14.88 7.13 30.86
N ARG A 3 -13.82 6.55 31.40
CA ARG A 3 -12.67 6.07 30.60
C ARG A 3 -12.96 4.83 29.75
N HIS A 4 -13.87 3.96 30.17
CA HIS A 4 -14.25 2.76 29.41
C HIS A 4 -15.15 3.04 28.21
N HIS A 5 -15.93 4.10 28.22
CA HIS A 5 -16.79 4.47 27.08
C HIS A 5 -16.04 5.17 25.94
N ILE A 6 -14.93 5.84 26.25
CA ILE A 6 -14.09 6.49 25.24
C ILE A 6 -13.29 5.45 24.45
N GLN A 7 -12.77 4.43 25.12
CA GLN A 7 -11.99 3.36 24.48
C GLN A 7 -12.84 2.49 23.53
N LEU A 8 -14.09 2.19 23.87
CA LEU A 8 -15.04 1.47 23.01
C LEU A 8 -15.50 2.27 21.79
N SER A 9 -15.51 3.60 21.89
CA SER A 9 -15.88 4.49 20.77
C SER A 9 -14.76 4.59 19.73
N PHE A 10 -13.49 4.53 20.16
CA PHE A 10 -12.31 4.60 19.27
C PHE A 10 -12.11 3.31 18.47
N HIS A 11 -12.31 2.15 19.07
CA HIS A 11 -12.28 0.87 18.34
C HIS A 11 -13.34 0.80 17.23
N ARG A 12 -14.51 1.43 17.45
CA ARG A 12 -15.57 1.53 16.43
C ARG A 12 -15.22 2.47 15.26
N LEU A 13 -14.35 3.45 15.46
CA LEU A 13 -13.91 4.36 14.37
C LEU A 13 -12.84 3.73 13.48
N PHE A 14 -11.92 2.94 14.04
CA PHE A 14 -10.97 2.13 13.23
C PHE A 14 -11.75 1.12 12.38
N ALA A 15 -12.71 0.42 12.97
CA ALA A 15 -13.69 -0.41 12.29
C ALA A 15 -14.37 0.32 11.12
N PHE A 16 -14.63 1.62 11.26
CA PHE A 16 -15.41 2.38 10.29
C PHE A 16 -14.58 2.80 9.07
N CYS A 17 -13.27 3.04 9.20
CA CYS A 17 -12.42 3.47 8.09
C CYS A 17 -11.92 2.30 7.24
N VAL A 18 -11.53 1.19 7.84
CA VAL A 18 -11.09 -0.01 7.11
C VAL A 18 -12.29 -0.86 6.68
N SER A 19 -13.37 -0.93 7.48
CA SER A 19 -14.60 -1.63 7.11
C SER A 19 -15.51 -0.84 6.15
N ARG A 20 -15.30 0.48 5.93
CA ARG A 20 -15.97 1.16 4.82
C ARG A 20 -15.48 0.65 3.46
N ARG A 21 -14.27 0.15 3.34
CA ARG A 21 -13.89 -0.71 2.23
C ARG A 21 -14.90 -1.85 2.01
N TYR A 22 -15.50 -2.35 3.09
CA TYR A 22 -16.44 -3.47 3.09
C TYR A 22 -17.92 -3.06 3.14
N PHE A 23 -18.26 -1.97 3.83
CA PHE A 23 -19.66 -1.62 4.15
C PHE A 23 -20.35 -0.69 3.15
N MET A 24 -19.62 0.13 2.39
CA MET A 24 -20.24 0.94 1.33
C MET A 24 -20.64 0.11 0.10
N PHE A 25 -20.06 -1.05 -0.08
CA PHE A 25 -20.47 -2.00 -1.12
C PHE A 25 -21.84 -2.65 -0.88
N LYS A 26 -22.35 -2.65 0.36
CA LYS A 26 -23.61 -3.32 0.74
C LYS A 26 -24.90 -2.58 0.38
N ARG A 27 -24.86 -1.35 -0.13
CA ARG A 27 -26.07 -0.55 -0.41
C ARG A 27 -26.54 -0.51 -1.86
N GLY A 28 -25.89 -1.16 -2.79
CA GLY A 28 -26.30 -1.05 -4.21
C GLY A 28 -26.23 -2.30 -5.08
N LEU A 29 -25.58 -3.39 -4.63
CA LEU A 29 -25.54 -4.64 -5.39
C LEU A 29 -25.55 -5.80 -4.42
N ASN A 30 -26.31 -6.85 -4.72
CA ASN A 30 -26.22 -8.16 -4.08
C ASN A 30 -24.81 -8.74 -4.28
N MET A 31 -23.89 -8.46 -3.36
CA MET A 31 -22.52 -8.92 -3.45
C MET A 31 -22.24 -9.92 -2.33
N THR A 32 -21.93 -11.11 -2.74
CA THR A 32 -21.34 -12.18 -1.95
C THR A 32 -20.02 -11.72 -1.28
N GLU A 33 -19.78 -12.19 -0.08
CA GLU A 33 -18.71 -11.85 0.87
C GLU A 33 -17.24 -12.04 0.42
N THR A 34 -16.91 -11.93 -0.87
CA THR A 34 -15.65 -12.44 -1.45
C THR A 34 -14.91 -11.50 -2.40
N ARG A 35 -15.08 -10.16 -2.33
CA ARG A 35 -14.33 -9.30 -3.26
C ARG A 35 -13.12 -8.63 -2.60
N GLU A 36 -11.97 -8.84 -3.24
CA GLU A 36 -10.69 -8.20 -2.99
C GLU A 36 -10.69 -6.73 -3.43
N SER A 37 -9.74 -5.93 -2.88
CA SER A 37 -9.60 -4.52 -3.25
C SER A 37 -9.29 -4.34 -4.74
N THR A 38 -10.12 -3.57 -5.44
CA THR A 38 -9.89 -3.22 -6.85
C THR A 38 -8.62 -2.41 -7.03
N THR A 39 -8.30 -1.51 -6.09
CA THR A 39 -7.06 -0.72 -6.13
C THR A 39 -5.83 -1.62 -5.95
N ALA A 40 -5.90 -2.64 -5.09
CA ALA A 40 -4.81 -3.62 -4.96
C ALA A 40 -4.56 -4.37 -6.28
N LYS A 41 -5.62 -4.73 -7.01
CA LYS A 41 -5.53 -5.35 -8.34
C LYS A 41 -4.95 -4.40 -9.39
N LEU A 42 -5.36 -3.12 -9.39
CA LEU A 42 -4.80 -2.10 -10.27
C LEU A 42 -3.30 -1.89 -10.02
N CYS A 43 -2.88 -1.85 -8.74
CA CYS A 43 -1.46 -1.76 -8.37
C CYS A 43 -0.67 -3.00 -8.82
N SER A 44 -1.26 -4.19 -8.70
CA SER A 44 -0.66 -5.45 -9.16
C SER A 44 -0.50 -5.47 -10.68
N PHE A 45 -1.54 -5.05 -11.40
CA PHE A 45 -1.50 -4.90 -12.87
C PHE A 45 -0.40 -3.95 -13.30
N ALA A 46 -0.27 -2.79 -12.65
CA ALA A 46 0.77 -1.81 -12.97
C ALA A 46 2.19 -2.41 -12.81
N ARG A 47 2.45 -3.16 -11.74
CA ARG A 47 3.73 -3.84 -11.52
C ARG A 47 3.98 -4.91 -12.58
N ALA A 48 2.99 -5.76 -12.84
CA ALA A 48 3.05 -6.81 -13.86
C ALA A 48 3.30 -6.25 -15.25
N TYR A 49 2.55 -5.20 -15.63
CA TYR A 49 2.73 -4.53 -16.93
C TYR A 49 4.12 -3.93 -17.07
N HIS A 50 4.57 -3.18 -16.05
CA HIS A 50 5.88 -2.52 -16.06
C HIS A 50 7.03 -3.52 -16.14
N SER A 51 6.97 -4.62 -15.41
CA SER A 51 7.97 -5.69 -15.45
C SER A 51 8.03 -6.39 -16.79
N ASN A 52 6.90 -6.58 -17.46
CA ASN A 52 6.88 -7.28 -18.76
C ASN A 52 7.22 -6.39 -19.96
N THR A 53 6.98 -5.08 -19.88
CA THR A 53 7.04 -4.20 -21.04
C THR A 53 8.06 -3.06 -20.94
N GLY A 54 8.33 -2.58 -19.75
CA GLY A 54 9.22 -1.44 -19.52
C GLY A 54 10.68 -1.76 -19.86
N ARG A 55 11.35 -0.93 -20.67
CA ARG A 55 12.78 -1.05 -20.95
C ARG A 55 13.66 -0.52 -19.82
N GLN A 56 13.20 0.56 -19.18
CA GLN A 56 13.84 1.15 -18.01
C GLN A 56 12.96 0.88 -16.80
N LYS A 57 13.36 -0.07 -15.96
CA LYS A 57 12.58 -0.45 -14.78
C LYS A 57 12.70 0.61 -13.68
N ILE A 58 11.56 1.06 -13.15
CA ILE A 58 11.47 1.77 -11.88
C ILE A 58 11.56 0.73 -10.76
N PHE A 59 10.77 -0.33 -10.94
CA PHE A 59 10.71 -1.47 -10.05
C PHE A 59 10.42 -2.72 -10.89
N ASP A 60 11.15 -3.81 -10.67
CA ASP A 60 10.99 -5.05 -11.44
C ASP A 60 10.34 -6.15 -10.60
N ASP A 61 9.00 -6.17 -10.60
CA ASP A 61 8.23 -7.25 -9.99
C ASP A 61 7.91 -8.35 -11.02
N TYR A 62 8.92 -9.14 -11.34
CA TYR A 62 8.82 -10.19 -12.36
C TYR A 62 7.83 -11.32 -11.99
N LEU A 63 7.36 -11.39 -10.74
CA LEU A 63 6.37 -12.36 -10.28
C LEU A 63 4.93 -11.83 -10.31
N ALA A 64 4.73 -10.52 -10.43
CA ALA A 64 3.39 -9.91 -10.32
C ALA A 64 2.41 -10.44 -11.36
N TYR A 65 2.85 -10.68 -12.61
CA TYR A 65 2.00 -11.24 -13.66
C TYR A 65 1.54 -12.66 -13.35
N ASP A 66 2.46 -13.53 -12.94
CA ASP A 66 2.16 -14.92 -12.63
C ASP A 66 1.22 -15.01 -11.41
N LEU A 67 1.50 -14.22 -10.37
CA LEU A 67 0.67 -14.18 -9.17
C LEU A 67 -0.74 -13.69 -9.47
N MET A 68 -0.91 -12.66 -10.32
CA MET A 68 -2.20 -12.16 -10.76
C MET A 68 -2.92 -13.21 -11.63
N GLY A 69 -2.21 -13.79 -12.59
CA GLY A 69 -2.73 -14.69 -13.59
C GLY A 69 -3.34 -14.00 -14.81
N LYS A 70 -3.37 -14.72 -15.92
CA LYS A 70 -3.77 -14.18 -17.22
C LYS A 70 -5.19 -13.61 -17.23
N GLU A 71 -6.15 -14.34 -16.66
CA GLU A 71 -7.57 -13.95 -16.69
C GLU A 71 -7.78 -12.63 -15.95
N GLU A 72 -7.28 -12.51 -14.71
CA GLU A 72 -7.39 -11.28 -13.93
C GLU A 72 -6.63 -10.12 -14.58
N TYR A 73 -5.45 -10.39 -15.14
CA TYR A 73 -4.68 -9.38 -15.86
C TYR A 73 -5.47 -8.81 -17.06
N GLU A 74 -6.14 -9.66 -17.84
CA GLU A 74 -6.99 -9.24 -18.96
C GLU A 74 -8.24 -8.48 -18.48
N GLU A 75 -8.88 -8.91 -17.40
CA GLU A 75 -10.04 -8.23 -16.80
C GLU A 75 -9.68 -6.82 -16.31
N ILE A 76 -8.57 -6.68 -15.61
CA ILE A 76 -8.10 -5.37 -15.12
C ILE A 76 -7.67 -4.47 -16.28
N GLY A 77 -7.04 -5.00 -17.31
CA GLY A 77 -6.74 -4.27 -18.54
C GLY A 77 -8.00 -3.69 -19.18
N GLN A 78 -9.06 -4.48 -19.27
CA GLN A 78 -10.37 -4.02 -19.78
C GLN A 78 -11.02 -2.96 -18.87
N LEU A 79 -10.91 -3.11 -17.55
CA LEU A 79 -11.40 -2.11 -16.59
C LEU A 79 -10.72 -0.76 -16.82
N ILE A 80 -9.38 -0.76 -16.95
CA ILE A 80 -8.61 0.47 -17.23
C ILE A 80 -9.04 1.11 -18.55
N GLU A 81 -9.31 0.31 -19.58
CA GLU A 81 -9.74 0.82 -20.88
C GLU A 81 -11.12 1.51 -20.79
N ASN A 82 -12.06 0.93 -20.05
CA ASN A 82 -13.46 1.37 -20.03
C ASN A 82 -13.75 2.47 -19.00
N ASP A 83 -13.29 2.33 -17.75
CA ASP A 83 -13.74 3.19 -16.65
C ASP A 83 -12.95 4.49 -16.48
N PHE A 84 -11.79 4.59 -17.14
CA PHE A 84 -11.00 5.80 -17.14
C PHE A 84 -11.35 6.73 -18.32
N GLU A 85 -12.52 6.59 -18.95
CA GLU A 85 -13.02 7.54 -19.95
C GLU A 85 -13.91 8.61 -19.30
N SER A 86 -13.47 9.86 -19.37
CA SER A 86 -14.35 11.02 -19.29
C SER A 86 -15.11 11.14 -20.62
N GLU A 87 -16.43 10.96 -20.57
CA GLU A 87 -17.46 11.31 -21.54
C GLU A 87 -17.10 11.34 -23.04
N GLN A 88 -17.85 10.53 -23.80
CA GLN A 88 -18.06 10.58 -25.25
C GLN A 88 -16.85 10.23 -26.14
N LEU A 89 -16.73 8.95 -26.47
CA LEU A 89 -16.41 8.59 -27.86
C LEU A 89 -16.84 7.13 -28.17
N SER A 90 -17.56 7.02 -29.23
CA SER A 90 -18.19 5.85 -29.84
C SER A 90 -17.31 4.63 -30.05
N ILE A 91 -17.87 3.52 -29.69
CA ILE A 91 -17.78 2.15 -30.23
C ILE A 91 -16.89 2.00 -31.48
N ASN A 92 -15.69 1.49 -31.27
CA ASN A 92 -15.01 0.63 -32.21
C ASN A 92 -14.06 -0.31 -31.42
N TYR A 93 -14.45 -1.56 -31.33
CA TYR A 93 -13.70 -2.61 -30.65
C TYR A 93 -12.39 -2.90 -31.41
N SER A 94 -11.32 -2.27 -31.00
CA SER A 94 -9.99 -2.81 -31.14
C SER A 94 -9.21 -2.41 -29.89
N PHE A 95 -8.76 -3.39 -29.12
CA PHE A 95 -7.85 -3.21 -27.99
C PHE A 95 -6.70 -2.28 -28.40
N SER A 96 -6.81 -1.00 -28.10
CA SER A 96 -5.72 -0.07 -28.32
C SER A 96 -4.79 -0.14 -27.10
N SER A 97 -3.84 -1.05 -27.14
CA SER A 97 -2.77 -1.16 -26.16
C SER A 97 -2.15 0.22 -25.78
N LYS A 98 -2.16 1.15 -26.71
CA LYS A 98 -1.66 2.50 -26.50
C LYS A 98 -2.49 3.32 -25.49
N ARG A 99 -3.83 3.22 -25.51
CA ARG A 99 -4.70 3.95 -24.56
C ARG A 99 -4.57 3.39 -23.13
N ILE A 100 -4.51 2.07 -23.00
CA ILE A 100 -4.29 1.44 -21.68
C ILE A 100 -2.96 1.94 -21.11
N ILE A 101 -1.90 1.96 -21.92
CA ILE A 101 -0.57 2.43 -21.51
C ILE A 101 -0.62 3.89 -21.05
N GLU A 102 -1.25 4.77 -21.83
CA GLU A 102 -1.36 6.19 -21.49
C GLU A 102 -2.09 6.39 -20.15
N LYS A 103 -3.22 5.71 -19.95
CA LYS A 103 -3.98 5.79 -18.69
C LYS A 103 -3.21 5.18 -17.53
N LEU A 104 -2.61 4.01 -17.73
CA LEU A 104 -1.78 3.34 -16.72
C LEU A 104 -0.63 4.24 -16.28
N ASN A 105 0.13 4.76 -17.22
CA ASN A 105 1.29 5.61 -16.95
C ASN A 105 0.89 6.95 -16.33
N ARG A 106 -0.28 7.47 -16.67
CA ARG A 106 -0.76 8.75 -16.15
C ARG A 106 -1.35 8.64 -14.74
N TYR A 107 -2.14 7.61 -14.44
CA TYR A 107 -2.98 7.58 -13.24
C TYR A 107 -2.66 6.47 -12.25
N ILE A 108 -2.07 5.36 -12.68
CA ILE A 108 -1.98 4.17 -11.84
C ILE A 108 -0.53 3.81 -11.51
N ALA A 109 0.32 3.64 -12.51
CA ALA A 109 1.66 3.09 -12.36
C ALA A 109 2.63 3.92 -11.51
N PRO A 110 2.60 5.28 -11.54
CA PRO A 110 3.62 6.07 -10.85
C PRO A 110 3.73 5.75 -9.36
N ILE A 111 2.59 5.70 -8.65
CA ILE A 111 2.58 5.54 -7.20
C ILE A 111 3.06 4.14 -6.78
N PRO A 112 2.46 3.01 -7.21
CA PRO A 112 2.90 1.69 -6.74
C PRO A 112 4.32 1.34 -7.13
N LEU A 113 4.82 1.79 -8.29
CA LEU A 113 6.18 1.48 -8.73
C LEU A 113 7.22 2.22 -7.89
N SER A 114 7.07 3.54 -7.70
CA SER A 114 8.06 4.33 -6.96
C SER A 114 8.04 4.04 -5.46
N ARG A 115 6.84 3.93 -4.83
CA ARG A 115 6.75 3.67 -3.38
C ARG A 115 7.31 2.30 -2.99
N ILE A 116 7.09 1.26 -3.80
CA ILE A 116 7.64 -0.07 -3.53
C ILE A 116 9.15 -0.07 -3.74
N ALA A 117 9.64 0.57 -4.83
CA ALA A 117 11.08 0.73 -5.06
C ALA A 117 11.76 1.46 -3.87
N PHE A 118 11.14 2.53 -3.37
CA PHE A 118 11.62 3.24 -2.18
C PHE A 118 11.66 2.31 -0.96
N ALA A 119 10.53 1.70 -0.62
CA ALA A 119 10.40 0.88 0.57
C ALA A 119 11.33 -0.35 0.57
N GLU A 120 11.44 -1.09 -0.55
CA GLU A 120 12.31 -2.25 -0.62
C GLU A 120 13.79 -1.86 -0.58
N ASN A 121 14.20 -0.75 -1.21
CA ASN A 121 15.56 -0.25 -1.10
C ASN A 121 15.92 0.07 0.36
N LYS A 122 15.04 0.78 1.09
CA LYS A 122 15.24 1.09 2.51
C LYS A 122 15.25 -0.16 3.39
N LEU A 123 14.38 -1.13 3.11
CA LEU A 123 14.40 -2.42 3.79
C LEU A 123 15.74 -3.17 3.61
N LEU A 124 16.28 -3.16 2.39
CA LEU A 124 17.56 -3.84 2.13
C LEU A 124 18.73 -3.14 2.83
N GLU A 125 18.74 -1.79 2.88
CA GLU A 125 19.69 -1.01 3.68
C GLU A 125 19.56 -1.35 5.18
N PHE A 126 18.32 -1.41 5.69
CA PHE A 126 18.00 -1.79 7.06
C PHE A 126 18.51 -3.20 7.39
N ALA A 127 18.20 -4.18 6.53
CA ALA A 127 18.65 -5.56 6.72
C ALA A 127 20.17 -5.69 6.65
N GLN A 128 20.84 -4.92 5.78
CA GLN A 128 22.31 -4.89 5.74
C GLN A 128 22.91 -4.35 7.04
N LYS A 129 22.28 -3.34 7.66
CA LYS A 129 22.73 -2.72 8.92
C LYS A 129 22.53 -3.66 10.12
N HIS A 130 21.38 -4.31 10.22
CA HIS A 130 20.97 -5.05 11.43
C HIS A 130 21.19 -6.57 11.30
N GLY A 131 21.40 -7.10 10.10
CA GLY A 131 21.46 -8.55 9.86
C GLY A 131 20.06 -9.15 10.01
N LYS A 132 19.86 -9.99 11.04
CA LYS A 132 18.55 -10.59 11.30
C LYS A 132 17.51 -9.55 11.71
N CYS A 133 16.42 -9.49 10.94
CA CYS A 133 15.35 -8.51 11.15
C CYS A 133 13.97 -9.05 10.74
N GLN A 134 12.94 -8.33 11.11
CA GLN A 134 11.55 -8.62 10.76
C GLN A 134 11.01 -7.55 9.82
N TYR A 135 10.35 -7.95 8.75
CA TYR A 135 9.66 -7.08 7.80
C TYR A 135 8.16 -7.28 7.91
N VAL A 136 7.43 -6.26 8.33
CA VAL A 136 5.99 -6.31 8.52
C VAL A 136 5.29 -5.50 7.44
N VAL A 137 4.51 -6.16 6.59
CA VAL A 137 3.77 -5.53 5.49
C VAL A 137 2.32 -5.37 5.90
N CYS A 138 1.92 -4.15 6.21
CA CYS A 138 0.54 -3.82 6.59
C CYS A 138 -0.34 -3.62 5.35
N GLY A 139 -1.28 -4.54 5.10
CA GLY A 139 -2.07 -4.55 3.88
C GLY A 139 -1.30 -5.13 2.69
N ALA A 140 -0.72 -6.31 2.86
CA ALA A 140 0.19 -6.93 1.90
C ALA A 140 -0.43 -7.17 0.50
N GLY A 141 -1.74 -7.41 0.41
CA GLY A 141 -2.40 -7.63 -0.89
C GLY A 141 -1.73 -8.72 -1.70
N MET A 142 -1.35 -8.35 -2.91
CA MET A 142 -0.60 -9.20 -3.85
C MET A 142 0.89 -8.85 -3.86
N ASP A 143 1.48 -8.48 -2.73
CA ASP A 143 2.92 -8.27 -2.58
C ASP A 143 3.69 -9.56 -2.92
N THR A 144 4.87 -9.41 -3.52
CA THR A 144 5.69 -10.54 -3.97
C THR A 144 7.08 -10.56 -3.33
N PHE A 145 7.38 -9.61 -2.43
CA PHE A 145 8.70 -9.48 -1.83
C PHE A 145 9.20 -10.80 -1.24
N ALA A 146 8.39 -11.45 -0.42
CA ALA A 146 8.78 -12.70 0.25
C ALA A 146 9.20 -13.82 -0.72
N PHE A 147 8.61 -13.84 -1.94
CA PHE A 147 8.95 -14.83 -2.97
C PHE A 147 10.13 -14.41 -3.85
N ARG A 148 10.50 -13.12 -3.84
CA ARG A 148 11.68 -12.58 -4.54
C ARG A 148 12.89 -12.46 -3.61
N ASN A 149 12.66 -12.42 -2.32
CA ASN A 149 13.70 -12.24 -1.31
C ASN A 149 14.55 -13.48 -1.14
N GLY A 150 15.84 -13.36 -1.46
CA GLY A 150 16.84 -14.43 -1.24
C GLY A 150 17.55 -14.35 0.11
N ASN A 151 17.25 -13.34 0.95
CA ASN A 151 17.89 -13.17 2.25
C ASN A 151 17.06 -13.88 3.36
N PRO A 152 17.57 -14.99 3.93
CA PRO A 152 16.86 -15.74 4.97
C PRO A 152 16.81 -15.01 6.32
N ASP A 153 17.64 -13.97 6.52
CA ASP A 153 17.68 -13.19 7.75
C ASP A 153 16.54 -12.16 7.84
N ILE A 154 15.79 -11.93 6.76
CA ILE A 154 14.58 -11.10 6.77
C ILE A 154 13.36 -12.00 6.96
N HIS A 155 12.77 -12.03 8.15
CA HIS A 155 11.50 -12.72 8.38
C HIS A 155 10.32 -11.81 8.01
N VAL A 156 9.50 -12.24 7.07
CA VAL A 156 8.39 -11.44 6.52
C VAL A 156 7.08 -11.81 7.20
N PHE A 157 6.37 -10.81 7.71
CA PHE A 157 4.99 -10.92 8.20
C PHE A 157 4.06 -10.18 7.23
N GLU A 158 3.21 -10.90 6.53
CA GLU A 158 2.20 -10.30 5.65
C GLU A 158 0.86 -10.21 6.36
N LEU A 159 0.47 -8.98 6.72
CA LEU A 159 -0.81 -8.67 7.34
C LEU A 159 -1.83 -8.29 6.28
N ASP A 160 -2.94 -9.00 6.21
CA ASP A 160 -4.05 -8.63 5.34
C ASP A 160 -5.36 -9.28 5.79
N HIS A 161 -6.46 -8.77 5.23
CA HIS A 161 -7.79 -9.33 5.47
C HIS A 161 -7.81 -10.83 5.15
N PRO A 162 -8.46 -11.67 5.96
CA PRO A 162 -8.47 -13.14 5.77
C PRO A 162 -8.83 -13.61 4.37
N ASN A 163 -9.72 -12.87 3.67
CA ASN A 163 -10.12 -13.22 2.30
C ASN A 163 -9.00 -12.96 1.29
N THR A 164 -8.32 -11.80 1.39
CA THR A 164 -7.17 -11.46 0.53
C THR A 164 -6.03 -12.45 0.73
N GLY A 165 -5.69 -12.72 1.99
CA GLY A 165 -4.64 -13.69 2.31
C GLY A 165 -4.96 -15.11 1.85
N ARG A 166 -6.24 -15.53 1.89
CA ARG A 166 -6.68 -16.82 1.34
C ARG A 166 -6.50 -16.85 -0.16
N TYR A 167 -6.99 -15.85 -0.87
CA TYR A 167 -6.86 -15.74 -2.32
C TYR A 167 -5.38 -15.81 -2.74
N LYS A 168 -4.50 -15.03 -2.14
CA LYS A 168 -3.06 -15.07 -2.43
C LYS A 168 -2.47 -16.47 -2.24
N ARG A 169 -2.77 -17.13 -1.11
CA ARG A 169 -2.29 -18.49 -0.85
C ARG A 169 -2.82 -19.52 -1.86
N GLU A 170 -4.07 -19.36 -2.30
CA GLU A 170 -4.65 -20.21 -3.35
C GLU A 170 -3.92 -20.01 -4.69
N ARG A 171 -3.60 -18.76 -5.04
CA ARG A 171 -2.81 -18.46 -6.24
C ARG A 171 -1.39 -19.03 -6.15
N VAL A 172 -0.71 -18.85 -5.03
CA VAL A 172 0.63 -19.42 -4.77
C VAL A 172 0.60 -20.94 -4.93
N LYS A 173 -0.43 -21.60 -4.40
CA LYS A 173 -0.63 -23.05 -4.55
C LYS A 173 -0.86 -23.47 -6.01
N GLN A 174 -1.68 -22.73 -6.77
CA GLN A 174 -1.94 -23.01 -8.19
C GLN A 174 -0.68 -22.87 -9.05
N LEU A 175 0.21 -21.97 -8.65
CA LEU A 175 1.52 -21.73 -9.31
C LEU A 175 2.58 -22.73 -8.86
N GLU A 176 2.26 -23.61 -7.92
CA GLU A 176 3.20 -24.57 -7.32
C GLU A 176 4.44 -23.87 -6.72
N TRP A 177 4.30 -22.61 -6.27
CA TRP A 177 5.39 -21.91 -5.62
C TRP A 177 5.61 -22.44 -4.20
N ASN A 178 6.85 -22.63 -3.83
CA ASN A 178 7.21 -22.93 -2.46
C ASN A 178 7.01 -21.68 -1.59
N ILE A 179 6.30 -21.84 -0.49
CA ILE A 179 6.20 -20.79 0.53
C ILE A 179 7.54 -20.75 1.27
N PRO A 180 8.24 -19.59 1.31
CA PRO A 180 9.50 -19.46 2.03
C PRO A 180 9.33 -19.72 3.54
N ASP A 181 10.29 -20.37 4.16
CA ASP A 181 10.28 -20.68 5.61
C ASP A 181 10.28 -19.40 6.49
N ASN A 182 10.76 -18.29 5.93
CA ASN A 182 10.81 -16.98 6.57
C ASN A 182 9.61 -16.09 6.19
N LEU A 183 8.49 -16.66 5.71
CA LEU A 183 7.23 -15.96 5.46
C LEU A 183 6.14 -16.46 6.40
N THR A 184 5.52 -15.52 7.12
CA THR A 184 4.33 -15.76 7.95
C THR A 184 3.16 -14.93 7.45
N PHE A 185 2.05 -15.58 7.06
CA PHE A 185 0.80 -14.90 6.75
C PHE A 185 0.01 -14.63 8.03
N VAL A 186 -0.35 -13.39 8.27
CA VAL A 186 -1.11 -12.94 9.45
C VAL A 186 -2.48 -12.45 9.00
N PRO A 187 -3.51 -13.31 9.05
CA PRO A 187 -4.86 -12.87 8.72
C PRO A 187 -5.38 -11.90 9.79
N ILE A 188 -5.76 -10.71 9.39
CA ILE A 188 -6.25 -9.65 10.28
C ILE A 188 -7.34 -8.83 9.61
N ASP A 189 -8.44 -8.61 10.30
CA ASP A 189 -9.38 -7.53 9.98
C ASP A 189 -9.00 -6.30 10.83
N PHE A 190 -8.28 -5.37 10.23
CA PHE A 190 -7.85 -4.13 10.90
C PHE A 190 -9.00 -3.32 11.51
N SER A 191 -10.25 -3.65 11.17
CA SER A 191 -11.43 -2.98 11.72
C SER A 191 -11.89 -3.55 13.07
N THR A 192 -11.55 -4.79 13.38
CA THR A 192 -12.04 -5.52 14.55
C THR A 192 -10.93 -6.12 15.39
N ASP A 193 -9.82 -6.49 14.77
CA ASP A 193 -8.76 -7.23 15.42
C ASP A 193 -7.68 -6.30 15.98
N ASN A 194 -6.92 -6.79 16.94
CA ASN A 194 -5.77 -6.10 17.51
C ASN A 194 -4.49 -6.53 16.77
N MET A 195 -3.85 -5.59 16.06
CA MET A 195 -2.65 -5.86 15.26
C MET A 195 -1.49 -6.37 16.13
N THR A 196 -1.27 -5.77 17.29
CA THR A 196 -0.22 -6.18 18.23
C THR A 196 -0.39 -7.64 18.65
N GLN A 197 -1.61 -8.03 19.05
CA GLN A 197 -1.88 -9.41 19.44
C GLN A 197 -1.72 -10.39 18.29
N ALA A 198 -2.24 -10.03 17.10
CA ALA A 198 -2.14 -10.88 15.90
C ALA A 198 -0.68 -11.14 15.51
N LEU A 199 0.19 -10.13 15.58
CA LEU A 199 1.62 -10.27 15.32
C LEU A 199 2.32 -11.14 16.38
N LEU A 200 2.05 -10.92 17.66
CA LEU A 200 2.64 -11.72 18.75
C LEU A 200 2.22 -13.20 18.64
N ASP A 201 0.94 -13.47 18.37
CA ASP A 201 0.42 -14.82 18.17
C ASP A 201 1.03 -15.51 16.93
N ALA A 202 1.43 -14.72 15.92
CA ALA A 202 2.12 -15.18 14.73
C ALA A 202 3.64 -15.37 14.92
N GLY A 203 4.18 -15.08 16.09
CA GLY A 203 5.60 -15.28 16.42
C GLY A 203 6.48 -14.05 16.18
N PHE A 204 5.89 -12.86 16.04
CA PHE A 204 6.65 -11.61 16.03
C PHE A 204 7.41 -11.41 17.35
N GLN A 205 8.67 -11.02 17.26
CA GLN A 205 9.58 -10.83 18.37
C GLN A 205 9.86 -9.33 18.60
N PRO A 206 9.30 -8.70 19.65
CA PRO A 206 9.44 -7.27 19.88
C PRO A 206 10.87 -6.77 20.11
N ASP A 207 11.77 -7.65 20.50
CA ASP A 207 13.19 -7.38 20.76
C ASP A 207 14.09 -7.52 19.51
N VAL A 208 13.52 -7.92 18.38
CA VAL A 208 14.22 -8.00 17.08
C VAL A 208 13.97 -6.72 16.27
N PRO A 209 15.02 -6.09 15.69
CA PRO A 209 14.88 -4.94 14.81
C PRO A 209 13.83 -5.20 13.72
N SER A 210 12.89 -4.27 13.56
CA SER A 210 11.72 -4.48 12.72
C SER A 210 11.50 -3.32 11.76
N PHE A 211 11.16 -3.64 10.53
CA PHE A 211 10.85 -2.68 9.48
C PHE A 211 9.37 -2.81 9.10
N PHE A 212 8.58 -1.78 9.40
CA PHE A 212 7.15 -1.76 9.10
C PHE A 212 6.87 -0.98 7.82
N ALA A 213 6.14 -1.56 6.89
CA ALA A 213 5.69 -0.91 5.66
C ALA A 213 4.16 -0.72 5.67
N ILE A 214 3.73 0.53 5.55
CA ILE A 214 2.31 0.94 5.45
C ILE A 214 2.10 1.60 4.08
N LEU A 215 2.08 0.80 3.02
CA LEU A 215 2.06 1.29 1.65
C LEU A 215 0.66 1.29 1.05
N GLY A 216 0.19 2.46 0.59
CA GLY A 216 -1.14 2.63 0.00
C GLY A 216 -2.28 2.51 1.00
N VAL A 217 -2.04 2.74 2.27
CA VAL A 217 -3.01 2.61 3.36
C VAL A 217 -3.40 3.96 3.95
N SER A 218 -2.45 4.88 4.12
CA SER A 218 -2.68 6.20 4.72
C SER A 218 -3.81 7.00 4.07
N TYR A 219 -3.98 6.85 2.76
CA TYR A 219 -5.03 7.50 1.94
C TYR A 219 -6.45 7.31 2.49
N TYR A 220 -6.67 6.20 3.16
CA TYR A 220 -7.97 5.75 3.66
C TYR A 220 -8.13 5.95 5.17
N LEU A 221 -7.12 6.51 5.82
CA LEU A 221 -7.12 6.77 7.26
C LEU A 221 -7.41 8.25 7.53
N THR A 222 -8.16 8.51 8.60
CA THR A 222 -8.18 9.85 9.19
C THR A 222 -6.94 10.08 10.04
N LEU A 223 -6.54 11.32 10.28
CA LEU A 223 -5.37 11.63 11.11
C LEU A 223 -5.39 10.93 12.50
N PRO A 224 -6.51 10.88 13.25
CA PRO A 224 -6.53 10.14 14.52
C PRO A 224 -6.26 8.65 14.37
N VAL A 225 -6.77 8.02 13.30
CA VAL A 225 -6.58 6.59 13.04
C VAL A 225 -5.14 6.31 12.61
N PHE A 226 -4.58 7.15 11.75
CA PHE A 226 -3.16 7.09 11.38
C PHE A 226 -2.27 7.21 12.63
N ALA A 227 -2.51 8.23 13.47
CA ALA A 227 -1.76 8.43 14.71
C ALA A 227 -1.85 7.23 15.67
N GLN A 228 -3.04 6.60 15.79
CA GLN A 228 -3.21 5.39 16.58
C GLN A 228 -2.38 4.23 16.03
N THR A 229 -2.40 4.03 14.70
CA THR A 229 -1.61 2.97 14.04
C THR A 229 -0.11 3.13 14.32
N ILE A 230 0.41 4.36 14.18
CA ILE A 230 1.81 4.67 14.50
C ILE A 230 2.11 4.36 15.99
N GLY A 231 1.19 4.72 16.89
CA GLY A 231 1.32 4.45 18.33
C GLY A 231 1.34 2.95 18.67
N GLU A 232 0.50 2.14 18.02
CA GLU A 232 0.47 0.69 18.20
C GLU A 232 1.80 0.05 17.73
N ILE A 233 2.31 0.45 16.56
CA ILE A 233 3.60 -0.03 16.06
C ILE A 233 4.74 0.41 16.99
N SER A 234 4.74 1.67 17.42
CA SER A 234 5.75 2.19 18.36
C SER A 234 5.79 1.41 19.67
N GLY A 235 4.64 0.97 20.19
CA GLY A 235 4.56 0.18 21.41
C GLY A 235 4.98 -1.28 21.26
N LEU A 236 5.10 -1.75 20.00
CA LEU A 236 5.40 -3.15 19.71
C LEU A 236 6.89 -3.40 19.43
N CYS A 237 7.66 -2.41 19.00
CA CYS A 237 9.02 -2.61 18.51
C CYS A 237 10.08 -1.82 19.27
N THR A 238 11.34 -2.29 19.15
CA THR A 238 12.53 -1.65 19.75
C THR A 238 12.91 -0.34 19.09
N ALA A 239 13.83 0.41 19.71
CA ALA A 239 14.40 1.65 19.17
C ALA A 239 15.20 1.44 17.86
N ASP A 240 15.64 0.22 17.56
CA ASP A 240 16.34 -0.08 16.30
C ASP A 240 15.39 -0.42 15.15
N SER A 241 14.11 -0.05 15.26
CA SER A 241 13.10 -0.35 14.24
C SER A 241 12.78 0.88 13.40
N GLN A 242 12.28 0.64 12.19
CA GLN A 242 11.90 1.69 11.23
C GLN A 242 10.46 1.49 10.76
N ILE A 243 9.86 2.60 10.31
CA ILE A 243 8.58 2.61 9.62
C ILE A 243 8.70 3.34 8.29
N VAL A 244 8.17 2.75 7.23
CA VAL A 244 8.05 3.37 5.91
C VAL A 244 6.60 3.47 5.50
N PHE A 245 6.20 4.61 4.96
CA PHE A 245 4.85 4.80 4.41
C PHE A 245 4.81 5.87 3.33
N ASP A 246 3.77 5.81 2.49
CA ASP A 246 3.41 6.87 1.57
C ASP A 246 2.15 7.59 2.06
N TYR A 247 2.05 8.89 1.76
CA TYR A 247 0.88 9.68 2.12
C TYR A 247 0.53 10.73 1.06
N PRO A 248 -0.77 11.03 0.87
CA PRO A 248 -1.22 12.14 0.04
C PRO A 248 -1.19 13.44 0.85
N ASP A 249 -0.68 14.52 0.26
CA ASP A 249 -0.67 15.82 0.91
C ASP A 249 -2.05 16.52 0.91
N GLU A 250 -2.14 17.68 1.58
CA GLU A 250 -3.38 18.46 1.72
C GLU A 250 -3.95 18.95 0.39
N THR A 251 -3.16 18.98 -0.70
CA THR A 251 -3.66 19.38 -2.02
C THR A 251 -4.60 18.34 -2.63
N THR A 252 -4.54 17.10 -2.17
CA THR A 252 -5.33 15.97 -2.68
C THR A 252 -6.84 16.23 -2.66
N LEU A 253 -7.34 16.85 -1.59
CA LEU A 253 -8.76 17.12 -1.38
C LEU A 253 -9.09 18.62 -1.44
N SER A 254 -8.11 19.47 -1.71
CA SER A 254 -8.27 20.92 -1.86
C SER A 254 -8.49 21.30 -3.32
N GLY A 255 -9.13 22.44 -3.56
CA GLY A 255 -9.32 22.96 -4.93
C GLY A 255 -8.02 23.41 -5.62
N SER A 256 -6.87 23.34 -4.95
CA SER A 256 -5.54 23.76 -5.47
C SER A 256 -4.70 22.59 -6.03
N GLY A 257 -5.17 21.36 -5.92
CA GLY A 257 -4.47 20.19 -6.46
C GLY A 257 -4.42 20.15 -7.99
N ALA A 258 -3.48 19.38 -8.53
CA ALA A 258 -3.39 19.14 -9.97
C ALA A 258 -4.64 18.38 -10.48
N GLU A 259 -5.03 18.62 -11.74
CA GLU A 259 -6.22 17.96 -12.33
C GLU A 259 -6.18 16.44 -12.24
N ARG A 260 -5.02 15.81 -12.47
CA ARG A 260 -4.92 14.35 -12.39
C ARG A 260 -5.03 13.81 -10.97
N VAL A 261 -4.66 14.60 -9.95
CA VAL A 261 -4.84 14.25 -8.54
C VAL A 261 -6.34 14.17 -8.22
N HIS A 262 -7.11 15.16 -8.63
CA HIS A 262 -8.56 15.15 -8.46
C HIS A 262 -9.22 14.00 -9.26
N THR A 263 -8.77 13.78 -10.50
CA THR A 263 -9.26 12.66 -11.32
C THR A 263 -9.02 11.31 -10.62
N LEU A 264 -7.83 11.09 -10.05
CA LEU A 264 -7.54 9.84 -9.32
C LEU A 264 -8.42 9.70 -8.07
N ALA A 265 -8.62 10.79 -7.31
CA ALA A 265 -9.48 10.79 -6.13
C ALA A 265 -10.94 10.45 -6.49
N GLU A 266 -11.46 11.00 -7.60
CA GLU A 266 -12.80 10.66 -8.12
C GLU A 266 -12.91 9.20 -8.58
N ILE A 267 -11.88 8.68 -9.25
CA ILE A 267 -11.83 7.28 -9.70
C ILE A 267 -11.85 6.35 -8.49
N THR A 268 -11.02 6.58 -7.50
CA THR A 268 -10.99 5.76 -6.28
C THR A 268 -12.31 5.83 -5.51
N GLU A 269 -12.98 6.99 -5.48
CA GLU A 269 -14.33 7.12 -4.89
C GLU A 269 -15.38 6.32 -5.68
N LYS A 270 -15.37 6.35 -7.02
CA LYS A 270 -16.26 5.54 -7.88
C LYS A 270 -16.03 4.03 -7.67
N LEU A 271 -14.80 3.62 -7.43
CA LEU A 271 -14.44 2.23 -7.10
C LEU A 271 -14.79 1.83 -5.65
N GLY A 272 -15.38 2.75 -4.86
CA GLY A 272 -15.76 2.51 -3.45
C GLY A 272 -14.59 2.68 -2.47
N GLU A 273 -13.47 3.20 -2.91
CA GLU A 273 -12.24 3.39 -2.12
C GLU A 273 -11.92 4.89 -2.00
N LYS A 274 -12.81 5.64 -1.34
CA LYS A 274 -12.66 7.08 -1.16
C LYS A 274 -11.44 7.44 -0.31
N MET A 275 -10.62 8.37 -0.81
CA MET A 275 -9.57 8.99 -0.02
C MET A 275 -10.19 9.84 1.10
N MET A 276 -9.69 9.67 2.33
CA MET A 276 -10.32 10.24 3.54
C MET A 276 -9.64 11.50 4.03
N HIS A 277 -8.33 11.64 3.83
CA HIS A 277 -7.53 12.74 4.35
C HIS A 277 -6.33 13.02 3.45
N GLY A 278 -6.00 14.31 3.31
CA GLY A 278 -4.71 14.78 2.80
C GLY A 278 -3.94 15.37 3.99
N TYR A 279 -2.73 14.91 4.19
CA TYR A 279 -1.94 15.23 5.38
C TYR A 279 -0.99 16.41 5.09
N SER A 280 -0.94 17.38 5.98
CA SER A 280 0.19 18.31 5.98
C SER A 280 1.46 17.62 6.53
N PHE A 281 2.61 18.05 6.07
CA PHE A 281 3.89 17.55 6.62
C PHE A 281 3.99 17.79 8.13
N ARG A 282 3.38 18.86 8.61
CA ARG A 282 3.32 19.17 10.04
C ARG A 282 2.53 18.10 10.82
N GLU A 283 1.36 17.68 10.35
CA GLU A 283 0.58 16.62 10.99
C GLU A 283 1.34 15.30 11.05
N ILE A 284 2.07 14.97 9.97
CA ILE A 284 2.94 13.79 9.91
C ILE A 284 4.07 13.91 10.96
N SER A 285 4.82 15.01 10.96
CA SER A 285 5.94 15.24 11.90
C SER A 285 5.48 15.20 13.35
N GLU A 286 4.42 15.94 13.70
CA GLU A 286 3.89 15.96 15.07
C GLU A 286 3.37 14.58 15.52
N THR A 287 2.85 13.77 14.57
CA THR A 287 2.41 12.40 14.86
C THR A 287 3.61 11.49 15.14
N LEU A 288 4.62 11.54 14.31
CA LEU A 288 5.83 10.72 14.45
C LEU A 288 6.57 11.09 15.74
N GLU A 289 6.79 12.36 16.02
CA GLU A 289 7.43 12.85 17.24
C GLU A 289 6.70 12.37 18.51
N ARG A 290 5.37 12.45 18.53
CA ARG A 290 4.54 12.00 19.66
C ARG A 290 4.79 10.54 20.05
N TYR A 291 5.11 9.70 19.07
CA TYR A 291 5.38 8.28 19.26
C TYR A 291 6.86 7.91 19.17
N SER A 292 7.74 8.91 19.38
CA SER A 292 9.20 8.75 19.40
C SER A 292 9.78 8.20 18.09
N TYR A 293 9.25 8.65 16.96
CA TYR A 293 9.87 8.46 15.65
C TYR A 293 10.55 9.76 15.21
N GLU A 294 11.72 9.62 14.61
CA GLU A 294 12.45 10.70 13.93
C GLU A 294 12.45 10.41 12.43
N ILE A 295 12.14 11.44 11.62
CA ILE A 295 12.14 11.31 10.16
C ILE A 295 13.58 11.20 9.70
N GLU A 296 13.94 10.07 9.10
CA GLU A 296 15.23 9.82 8.48
C GLU A 296 15.23 10.29 7.02
N ASP A 297 14.13 10.02 6.31
CA ASP A 297 14.01 10.39 4.92
C ASP A 297 12.59 10.88 4.60
N HIS A 298 12.50 11.93 3.79
CA HIS A 298 11.23 12.50 3.32
C HIS A 298 11.35 12.83 1.83
N GLU A 299 10.81 11.92 1.00
CA GLU A 299 10.76 12.12 -0.44
C GLU A 299 9.51 12.94 -0.82
N THR A 300 9.74 14.15 -1.30
CA THR A 300 8.69 15.01 -1.87
C THR A 300 8.37 14.60 -3.30
N PRO A 301 7.24 15.05 -3.89
CA PRO A 301 6.91 14.76 -5.29
C PRO A 301 8.04 15.12 -6.26
N GLN A 302 8.77 16.22 -6.01
CA GLN A 302 9.87 16.66 -6.86
C GLN A 302 11.12 15.76 -6.71
N MET A 303 11.35 15.21 -5.53
CA MET A 303 12.45 14.27 -5.28
C MET A 303 12.11 12.91 -5.91
N ILE A 304 10.88 12.44 -5.76
CA ILE A 304 10.36 11.22 -6.40
C ILE A 304 10.46 11.33 -7.92
N GLU A 305 10.07 12.49 -8.52
CA GLU A 305 10.22 12.74 -9.95
C GLU A 305 11.67 12.59 -10.38
N ARG A 306 12.59 13.26 -9.68
CA ARG A 306 14.03 13.24 -10.00
C ARG A 306 14.63 11.86 -9.88
N GLN A 307 14.24 11.10 -8.85
CA GLN A 307 14.85 9.81 -8.54
C GLN A 307 14.34 8.68 -9.46
N TYR A 308 13.04 8.67 -9.78
CA TYR A 308 12.41 7.52 -10.44
C TYR A 308 11.94 7.81 -11.87
N PHE A 309 11.71 9.07 -12.23
CA PHE A 309 11.03 9.41 -13.47
C PHE A 309 11.84 10.31 -14.40
N GLU A 310 12.87 11.00 -13.91
CA GLU A 310 13.71 11.89 -14.72
C GLU A 310 14.32 11.15 -15.91
N ASN A 311 14.31 11.81 -17.07
CA ASN A 311 14.83 11.28 -18.34
C ASN A 311 14.07 10.07 -18.92
N ARG A 312 12.86 9.80 -18.47
CA ARG A 312 12.00 8.78 -19.07
C ARG A 312 11.31 9.28 -20.33
N THR A 313 11.09 8.35 -21.27
CA THR A 313 10.43 8.64 -22.55
C THR A 313 9.07 7.99 -22.70
N ASP A 314 8.61 7.28 -21.67
CA ASP A 314 7.34 6.54 -21.64
C ASP A 314 6.17 7.34 -21.05
N GLY A 315 6.42 8.60 -20.66
CA GLY A 315 5.41 9.52 -20.14
C GLY A 315 4.97 9.27 -18.69
N ILE A 316 5.63 8.36 -17.97
CA ILE A 316 5.42 8.20 -16.53
C ILE A 316 6.08 9.37 -15.79
N THR A 317 5.34 10.01 -14.88
CA THR A 317 5.84 11.10 -14.01
C THR A 317 5.31 10.92 -12.60
N ALA A 318 6.00 11.45 -11.59
CA ALA A 318 5.55 11.42 -10.21
C ALA A 318 4.18 12.09 -10.03
N PHE A 319 3.39 11.63 -9.09
CA PHE A 319 2.18 12.35 -8.67
C PHE A 319 2.55 13.56 -7.82
N GLU A 320 1.87 14.67 -8.06
CA GLU A 320 2.17 15.98 -7.50
C GLU A 320 1.90 16.10 -6.00
N ASN A 321 1.18 15.14 -5.43
CA ASN A 321 0.68 15.15 -4.05
C ASN A 321 1.12 13.96 -3.20
N ILE A 322 2.01 13.10 -3.70
CA ILE A 322 2.43 11.89 -2.99
C ILE A 322 3.82 12.06 -2.42
N HIS A 323 3.95 11.74 -1.16
CA HIS A 323 5.19 11.79 -0.40
C HIS A 323 5.53 10.41 0.17
N PHE A 324 6.82 10.15 0.36
CA PHE A 324 7.30 8.96 1.07
C PHE A 324 8.05 9.39 2.33
N ILE A 325 7.85 8.63 3.40
CA ILE A 325 8.55 8.81 4.68
C ILE A 325 9.24 7.52 5.07
N LEU A 326 10.47 7.65 5.54
CA LEU A 326 11.15 6.69 6.38
C LEU A 326 11.40 7.35 7.73
N ALA A 327 11.06 6.67 8.81
CA ALA A 327 11.29 7.19 10.16
C ALA A 327 11.84 6.11 11.10
N ASP A 328 12.84 6.52 11.89
CA ASP A 328 13.51 5.71 12.90
C ASP A 328 12.77 5.77 14.23
N ARG A 329 12.57 4.62 14.84
CA ARG A 329 12.09 4.54 16.23
C ARG A 329 13.23 4.89 17.18
N ARG A 330 13.02 5.92 18.03
CA ARG A 330 14.00 6.35 19.04
C ARG A 330 13.65 5.78 20.41
N GLU A 331 14.65 5.64 21.27
CA GLU A 331 14.37 5.37 22.68
C GLU A 331 13.49 6.45 23.29
N SER A 332 12.50 6.04 24.07
CA SER A 332 11.71 7.01 24.83
C SER A 332 12.60 7.64 25.89
N ALA A 333 12.70 8.98 25.88
CA ALA A 333 13.48 9.73 26.84
C ALA A 333 12.93 9.56 28.28
#